data_b8625d074fdef01323fd9af81003a7f7
#
_entry.id   b8625d074fdef01323fd9af81003a7f7
#
_cell.length_a   1.000
_cell.length_b   1.000
_cell.length_c   1.000
_cell.angle_alpha   90.00
_cell.angle_beta   90.00
_cell.angle_gamma   90.00
#
_symmetry.space_group_name_H-M   'P 1'
#
loop_
_entity.id
_entity.type
_entity.pdbx_description
1 polymer ?
#
loop_
_entity_poly.entity_id
_entity_poly.type
_entity_poly.pdbx_seq_one_letter_code
_entity_poly.pdbx_strand_id
1 'polypeptide(L)'
;EALPGFNSVSYLKIIVNWAFSAAIIIRLLSEFTAHHSHHNNKSEIVTLRVTTLKRWVWLIMAAGITLKSTALSVYQGTIYAWVETVILLLLLILLIKTLVDWRSIVFKQLSLDDDHPDYIAWAIKVRNNWLLSPVATLLGIFRLFYLRAFQEQFNNLSRYQAFKHAIAYFFRVEVAKQSLADKENSNMVRIKGDDTFLYVQPGHEDSELIEDYAKNELGELAQYVLAPIPALALVYSERGLGLTTLFKQLLHRSKSEHAIYVNCPYGGYTPLIAEINASLGLEGEANEAELISHLRRSEYRYILCIDNCQRLVSPKVNGLTDLMKLSKLLRRGRNQHGAVIGMEQSAWRFIDRARGERLLFDKVIAMPRWNEKQIAALLCSRIDTEGEYALSFAGLKLPRQWDEQDLSELQRAEQGFYRILWDYSDGNPTVALRFFRMSLHKDKTNGNVFVRIFSAPDAKELETMPKPMLAVLRAIVQLEVASAEELSDCTQLGFSEVLNTLRYFQNRGFVELVDDKARISAHWFRYITNTLHNQHLLVK
;
A
#
# COMPACT_ATOMS: atom_id res chain seq x y z
N GLU A 1 -7.11 -39.42 -69.26
CA GLU A 1 -5.63 -39.58 -69.10
C GLU A 1 -5.05 -38.19 -68.78
N ALA A 2 -4.80 -37.94 -67.49
CA ALA A 2 -4.19 -36.71 -67.01
C ALA A 2 -2.69 -36.75 -67.37
N LEU A 3 -2.24 -35.74 -68.10
CA LEU A 3 -0.83 -35.54 -68.48
C LEU A 3 0.10 -35.65 -67.27
N PRO A 4 1.18 -36.51 -67.30
CA PRO A 4 2.09 -36.72 -66.18
C PRO A 4 2.87 -35.46 -65.72
N GLY A 5 2.74 -34.35 -66.43
CA GLY A 5 3.35 -33.06 -66.09
C GLY A 5 2.59 -32.24 -65.02
N PHE A 6 1.33 -32.52 -64.75
CA PHE A 6 0.53 -31.71 -63.81
C PHE A 6 0.85 -32.00 -62.35
N ASN A 7 1.31 -33.18 -61.99
CA ASN A 7 1.71 -33.55 -60.63
C ASN A 7 2.99 -32.82 -60.17
N SER A 8 3.93 -32.60 -61.08
CA SER A 8 5.22 -31.92 -60.77
C SER A 8 5.01 -30.47 -60.27
N VAL A 9 4.05 -29.73 -60.84
CA VAL A 9 3.72 -28.36 -60.45
C VAL A 9 3.09 -28.33 -59.04
N SER A 10 2.28 -29.32 -58.68
CA SER A 10 1.67 -29.43 -57.35
C SER A 10 2.70 -29.73 -56.27
N TYR A 11 3.68 -30.59 -56.53
CA TYR A 11 4.80 -30.82 -55.64
C TYR A 11 5.68 -29.59 -55.43
N LEU A 12 6.01 -28.88 -56.52
CA LEU A 12 6.79 -27.65 -56.44
C LEU A 12 6.07 -26.59 -55.58
N LYS A 13 4.74 -26.46 -55.77
CA LYS A 13 3.93 -25.54 -54.96
C LYS A 13 3.96 -25.86 -53.47
N ILE A 14 3.89 -27.15 -53.11
CA ILE A 14 3.99 -27.59 -51.70
C ILE A 14 5.36 -27.22 -51.13
N ILE A 15 6.45 -27.55 -51.82
CA ILE A 15 7.79 -27.26 -51.38
C ILE A 15 8.02 -25.77 -51.19
N VAL A 16 7.63 -24.96 -52.18
CA VAL A 16 7.79 -23.50 -52.14
C VAL A 16 6.99 -22.88 -50.97
N ASN A 17 5.74 -23.28 -50.78
CA ASN A 17 4.90 -22.75 -49.70
C ASN A 17 5.47 -23.08 -48.33
N TRP A 18 5.90 -24.33 -48.10
CA TRP A 18 6.49 -24.72 -46.81
C TRP A 18 7.85 -24.10 -46.56
N ALA A 19 8.72 -24.02 -47.58
CA ALA A 19 10.03 -23.39 -47.49
C ALA A 19 9.92 -21.88 -47.22
N PHE A 20 9.02 -21.20 -47.92
CA PHE A 20 8.77 -19.78 -47.73
C PHE A 20 8.21 -19.48 -46.33
N SER A 21 7.23 -20.28 -45.89
CA SER A 21 6.66 -20.15 -44.55
C SER A 21 7.73 -20.39 -43.45
N ALA A 22 8.57 -21.40 -43.62
CA ALA A 22 9.66 -21.67 -42.68
C ALA A 22 10.69 -20.52 -42.65
N ALA A 23 11.06 -19.97 -43.81
CA ALA A 23 12.00 -18.85 -43.88
C ALA A 23 11.46 -17.59 -43.18
N ILE A 24 10.16 -17.28 -43.37
CA ILE A 24 9.48 -16.17 -42.68
C ILE A 24 9.49 -16.38 -41.16
N ILE A 25 9.11 -17.57 -40.70
CA ILE A 25 9.05 -17.91 -39.28
C ILE A 25 10.44 -17.81 -38.65
N ILE A 26 11.48 -18.36 -39.28
CA ILE A 26 12.85 -18.29 -38.79
C ILE A 26 13.32 -16.82 -38.69
N ARG A 27 12.99 -16.00 -39.67
CA ARG A 27 13.41 -14.59 -39.69
C ARG A 27 12.68 -13.78 -38.62
N LEU A 28 11.36 -13.94 -38.49
CA LEU A 28 10.56 -13.29 -37.44
C LEU A 28 11.05 -13.69 -36.03
N LEU A 29 11.28 -14.97 -35.80
CA LEU A 29 11.78 -15.45 -34.51
C LEU A 29 13.20 -14.98 -34.22
N SER A 30 14.09 -14.84 -35.21
CA SER A 30 15.44 -14.32 -35.03
C SER A 30 15.43 -12.83 -34.69
N GLU A 31 14.58 -12.03 -35.34
CA GLU A 31 14.42 -10.61 -35.04
C GLU A 31 13.79 -10.40 -33.64
N PHE A 32 12.77 -11.18 -33.31
CA PHE A 32 12.11 -11.10 -32.00
C PHE A 32 13.07 -11.45 -30.86
N THR A 33 13.93 -12.47 -31.04
CA THR A 33 14.93 -12.85 -30.04
C THR A 33 16.08 -11.83 -29.96
N ALA A 34 16.48 -11.19 -31.05
CA ALA A 34 17.47 -10.14 -31.08
C ALA A 34 17.00 -8.87 -30.34
N HIS A 35 15.75 -8.48 -30.55
CA HIS A 35 15.17 -7.29 -29.89
C HIS A 35 15.06 -7.44 -28.37
N HIS A 36 14.74 -8.64 -27.88
CA HIS A 36 14.68 -8.93 -26.44
C HIS A 36 16.05 -9.14 -25.77
N SER A 37 17.13 -9.34 -26.53
CA SER A 37 18.46 -9.59 -25.97
C SER A 37 19.24 -8.33 -25.55
N HIS A 38 18.83 -7.16 -26.03
CA HIS A 38 19.47 -5.88 -25.64
C HIS A 38 19.31 -5.54 -24.15
N HIS A 39 18.42 -6.22 -23.43
CA HIS A 39 18.15 -5.92 -22.02
C HIS A 39 18.71 -6.94 -21.01
N ASN A 40 19.30 -8.07 -21.45
CA ASN A 40 19.81 -9.08 -20.54
C ASN A 40 21.06 -9.78 -21.07
N ASN A 41 22.15 -9.65 -20.35
CA ASN A 41 23.53 -10.16 -20.63
C ASN A 41 23.67 -11.70 -20.61
N LYS A 42 22.69 -12.49 -21.11
CA LYS A 42 22.74 -13.96 -21.15
C LYS A 42 22.77 -14.47 -22.60
N SER A 43 23.88 -14.25 -23.30
CA SER A 43 24.09 -14.68 -24.70
C SER A 43 23.88 -16.20 -24.92
N GLU A 44 24.21 -17.03 -23.93
CA GLU A 44 24.11 -18.50 -24.02
C GLU A 44 22.66 -19.00 -24.09
N ILE A 45 21.75 -18.39 -23.33
CA ILE A 45 20.31 -18.75 -23.35
C ILE A 45 19.67 -18.35 -24.68
N VAL A 46 20.05 -17.22 -25.23
CA VAL A 46 19.53 -16.71 -26.51
C VAL A 46 19.96 -17.60 -27.67
N THR A 47 21.23 -18.00 -27.71
CA THR A 47 21.76 -18.89 -28.75
C THR A 47 21.07 -20.27 -28.68
N LEU A 48 20.83 -20.80 -27.51
CA LEU A 48 20.16 -22.08 -27.32
C LEU A 48 18.68 -22.02 -27.73
N ARG A 49 17.98 -20.92 -27.44
CA ARG A 49 16.61 -20.67 -27.91
C ARG A 49 16.54 -20.63 -29.44
N VAL A 50 17.40 -19.86 -30.09
CA VAL A 50 17.41 -19.74 -31.55
C VAL A 50 17.74 -21.05 -32.23
N THR A 51 18.70 -21.82 -31.71
CA THR A 51 19.08 -23.12 -32.29
C THR A 51 17.98 -24.18 -32.13
N THR A 52 17.31 -24.23 -30.98
CA THR A 52 16.18 -25.14 -30.75
C THR A 52 15.00 -24.80 -31.67
N LEU A 53 14.62 -23.52 -31.76
CA LEU A 53 13.54 -23.07 -32.64
C LEU A 53 13.83 -23.37 -34.11
N LYS A 54 15.06 -23.12 -34.60
CA LYS A 54 15.46 -23.46 -35.95
C LYS A 54 15.31 -24.95 -36.24
N ARG A 55 15.76 -25.85 -35.32
CA ARG A 55 15.62 -27.31 -35.47
C ARG A 55 14.17 -27.75 -35.57
N TRP A 56 13.27 -27.18 -34.74
CA TRP A 56 11.85 -27.48 -34.77
C TRP A 56 11.19 -27.01 -36.06
N VAL A 57 11.48 -25.80 -36.52
CA VAL A 57 10.92 -25.24 -37.78
C VAL A 57 11.36 -26.08 -38.96
N TRP A 58 12.65 -26.47 -39.05
CA TRP A 58 13.15 -27.31 -40.11
C TRP A 58 12.50 -28.70 -40.13
N LEU A 59 12.31 -29.33 -38.98
CA LEU A 59 11.67 -30.66 -38.90
C LEU A 59 10.18 -30.58 -39.25
N ILE A 60 9.46 -29.57 -38.78
CA ILE A 60 8.04 -29.35 -39.12
C ILE A 60 7.87 -29.07 -40.62
N MET A 61 8.78 -28.30 -41.20
CA MET A 61 8.78 -28.06 -42.65
C MET A 61 8.97 -29.37 -43.42
N ALA A 62 10.00 -30.14 -43.07
CA ALA A 62 10.28 -31.42 -43.72
C ALA A 62 9.09 -32.38 -43.54
N ALA A 63 8.50 -32.48 -42.37
CA ALA A 63 7.32 -33.28 -42.06
C ALA A 63 6.10 -32.83 -42.90
N GLY A 64 5.86 -31.52 -43.03
CA GLY A 64 4.76 -30.98 -43.80
C GLY A 64 4.90 -31.25 -45.33
N ILE A 65 6.13 -31.14 -45.86
CA ILE A 65 6.44 -31.46 -47.25
C ILE A 65 6.23 -32.94 -47.48
N THR A 66 6.77 -33.82 -46.65
CA THR A 66 6.66 -35.30 -46.84
C THR A 66 5.22 -35.75 -46.69
N LEU A 67 4.46 -35.32 -45.68
CA LEU A 67 3.06 -35.71 -45.48
C LEU A 67 2.16 -35.25 -46.64
N LYS A 68 2.32 -33.98 -47.12
CA LYS A 68 1.53 -33.51 -48.23
C LYS A 68 1.92 -34.15 -49.56
N SER A 69 3.21 -34.47 -49.75
CA SER A 69 3.68 -35.16 -50.95
C SER A 69 3.18 -36.60 -50.99
N THR A 70 3.22 -37.32 -49.86
CA THR A 70 2.68 -38.69 -49.77
C THR A 70 1.18 -38.76 -49.91
N ALA A 71 0.45 -37.77 -49.36
CA ALA A 71 -1.01 -37.68 -49.55
C ALA A 71 -1.39 -37.44 -51.02
N LEU A 72 -0.58 -36.72 -51.80
CA LEU A 72 -0.77 -36.51 -53.22
C LEU A 72 -0.44 -37.72 -54.08
N SER A 73 0.58 -38.53 -53.65
CA SER A 73 1.04 -39.67 -54.43
C SER A 73 0.22 -40.95 -54.20
N VAL A 74 -0.13 -41.22 -52.93
CA VAL A 74 -0.65 -42.55 -52.51
C VAL A 74 -2.01 -42.40 -51.81
N TYR A 75 -2.58 -41.22 -51.75
CA TYR A 75 -3.77 -40.91 -50.93
C TYR A 75 -3.55 -41.26 -49.45
N GLN A 76 -4.57 -41.12 -48.65
CA GLN A 76 -4.53 -41.41 -47.21
C GLN A 76 -4.72 -42.94 -46.98
N GLY A 77 -3.73 -43.73 -47.35
CA GLY A 77 -3.72 -45.19 -47.18
C GLY A 77 -2.69 -45.63 -46.12
N THR A 78 -2.43 -46.94 -46.08
CA THR A 78 -1.49 -47.58 -45.14
C THR A 78 -0.06 -46.98 -45.23
N ILE A 79 0.40 -46.62 -46.41
CA ILE A 79 1.73 -46.00 -46.58
C ILE A 79 1.77 -44.61 -45.97
N TYR A 80 0.69 -43.83 -46.08
CA TYR A 80 0.58 -42.53 -45.39
C TYR A 80 0.70 -42.66 -43.88
N ALA A 81 -0.02 -43.64 -43.29
CA ALA A 81 0.03 -43.92 -41.85
C ALA A 81 1.44 -44.34 -41.39
N TRP A 82 2.18 -45.08 -42.20
CA TRP A 82 3.58 -45.43 -41.91
C TRP A 82 4.51 -44.21 -41.92
N VAL A 83 4.35 -43.30 -42.89
CA VAL A 83 5.12 -42.05 -42.96
C VAL A 83 4.78 -41.14 -41.77
N GLU A 84 3.50 -41.03 -41.40
CA GLU A 84 3.05 -40.27 -40.25
C GLU A 84 3.67 -40.80 -38.94
N THR A 85 3.68 -42.14 -38.72
CA THR A 85 4.30 -42.76 -37.55
C THR A 85 5.81 -42.52 -37.49
N VAL A 86 6.52 -42.58 -38.62
CA VAL A 86 7.96 -42.27 -38.66
C VAL A 86 8.21 -40.79 -38.30
N ILE A 87 7.39 -39.87 -38.81
CA ILE A 87 7.50 -38.45 -38.49
C ILE A 87 7.23 -38.18 -37.02
N LEU A 88 6.21 -38.82 -36.42
CA LEU A 88 5.94 -38.75 -34.98
C LEU A 88 7.10 -39.26 -34.14
N LEU A 89 7.76 -40.33 -34.53
CA LEU A 89 8.96 -40.84 -33.87
C LEU A 89 10.11 -39.82 -33.96
N LEU A 90 10.32 -39.19 -35.10
CA LEU A 90 11.35 -38.17 -35.28
C LEU A 90 11.05 -36.93 -34.43
N LEU A 91 9.80 -36.52 -34.33
CA LEU A 91 9.37 -35.43 -33.46
C LEU A 91 9.60 -35.75 -31.99
N LEU A 92 9.33 -36.99 -31.57
CA LEU A 92 9.58 -37.48 -30.22
C LEU A 92 11.09 -37.44 -29.88
N ILE A 93 11.94 -37.91 -30.81
CA ILE A 93 13.39 -37.88 -30.64
C ILE A 93 13.89 -36.44 -30.52
N LEU A 94 13.37 -35.52 -31.33
CA LEU A 94 13.72 -34.08 -31.27
C LEU A 94 13.26 -33.48 -29.93
N LEU A 95 12.08 -33.84 -29.42
CA LEU A 95 11.56 -33.42 -28.13
C LEU A 95 12.50 -33.85 -26.99
N ILE A 96 12.87 -35.14 -26.97
CA ILE A 96 13.81 -35.68 -25.97
C ILE A 96 15.15 -34.92 -26.02
N LYS A 97 15.69 -34.72 -27.21
CA LYS A 97 16.93 -33.94 -27.40
C LYS A 97 16.79 -32.49 -26.90
N THR A 98 15.69 -31.84 -27.19
CA THR A 98 15.41 -30.48 -26.71
C THR A 98 15.38 -30.43 -25.18
N LEU A 99 14.71 -31.37 -24.53
CA LEU A 99 14.65 -31.46 -23.07
C LEU A 99 16.04 -31.67 -22.45
N VAL A 100 16.88 -32.49 -23.08
CA VAL A 100 18.27 -32.70 -22.63
C VAL A 100 19.13 -31.46 -22.80
N ASP A 101 19.01 -30.76 -23.92
CA ASP A 101 19.75 -29.52 -24.19
C ASP A 101 19.36 -28.39 -23.20
N TRP A 102 18.09 -28.32 -22.78
CA TRP A 102 17.57 -27.31 -21.84
C TRP A 102 17.79 -27.68 -20.37
N ARG A 103 18.21 -28.90 -20.06
CA ARG A 103 18.38 -29.42 -18.69
C ARG A 103 19.22 -28.50 -17.80
N SER A 104 20.39 -28.07 -18.29
CA SER A 104 21.34 -27.27 -17.51
C SER A 104 20.74 -25.92 -17.07
N ILE A 105 19.97 -25.28 -17.95
CA ILE A 105 19.34 -23.99 -17.70
C ILE A 105 18.18 -24.13 -16.73
N VAL A 106 17.32 -25.13 -16.94
CA VAL A 106 16.16 -25.38 -16.10
C VAL A 106 16.57 -25.68 -14.65
N PHE A 107 17.55 -26.57 -14.47
CA PHE A 107 18.00 -26.93 -13.12
C PHE A 107 18.85 -25.84 -12.46
N LYS A 108 19.59 -25.02 -13.24
CA LYS A 108 20.27 -23.85 -12.69
C LYS A 108 19.26 -22.82 -12.16
N GLN A 109 18.13 -22.67 -12.83
CA GLN A 109 17.08 -21.72 -12.43
C GLN A 109 16.26 -22.26 -11.24
N LEU A 110 16.05 -23.57 -11.18
CA LEU A 110 15.40 -24.26 -10.04
C LEU A 110 16.28 -24.29 -8.79
N SER A 111 17.59 -24.40 -8.91
CA SER A 111 18.51 -24.41 -7.75
C SER A 111 18.64 -23.06 -7.05
N LEU A 112 18.07 -21.99 -7.59
CA LEU A 112 17.98 -20.69 -6.94
C LEU A 112 16.81 -20.60 -5.94
N ASP A 113 15.92 -21.59 -5.95
CA ASP A 113 14.77 -21.68 -5.05
C ASP A 113 15.11 -22.67 -3.90
N ASP A 114 15.05 -22.25 -2.63
CA ASP A 114 15.39 -23.12 -1.49
C ASP A 114 14.23 -24.01 -1.04
N ASP A 115 12.98 -23.68 -1.38
CA ASP A 115 11.77 -24.44 -1.04
C ASP A 115 11.29 -25.29 -2.22
N HIS A 116 11.80 -26.53 -2.29
CA HIS A 116 11.38 -27.47 -3.32
C HIS A 116 10.34 -28.47 -2.79
N PRO A 117 9.18 -28.63 -3.48
CA PRO A 117 8.30 -29.78 -3.25
C PRO A 117 9.05 -31.08 -3.50
N ASP A 118 8.67 -32.17 -2.81
CA ASP A 118 9.34 -33.46 -2.87
C ASP A 118 9.57 -34.00 -4.30
N TYR A 119 8.64 -33.74 -5.22
CA TYR A 119 8.78 -34.16 -6.63
C TYR A 119 9.86 -33.41 -7.39
N ILE A 120 10.14 -32.15 -7.02
CA ILE A 120 11.24 -31.35 -7.60
C ILE A 120 12.58 -31.77 -6.98
N ALA A 121 12.63 -32.01 -5.67
CA ALA A 121 13.80 -32.56 -5.02
C ALA A 121 14.21 -33.92 -5.64
N TRP A 122 13.23 -34.77 -5.95
CA TRP A 122 13.44 -35.99 -6.74
C TRP A 122 13.98 -35.69 -8.14
N ALA A 123 13.40 -34.74 -8.88
CA ALA A 123 13.83 -34.37 -10.23
C ALA A 123 15.28 -33.85 -10.24
N ILE A 124 15.69 -33.07 -9.24
CA ILE A 124 17.07 -32.57 -9.09
C ILE A 124 18.04 -33.75 -8.84
N LYS A 125 17.65 -34.72 -8.02
CA LYS A 125 18.46 -35.91 -7.70
C LYS A 125 18.67 -36.82 -8.92
N VAL A 126 17.66 -36.93 -9.77
CA VAL A 126 17.63 -37.82 -10.93
C VAL A 126 18.08 -37.14 -12.23
N ARG A 127 18.40 -35.85 -12.19
CA ARG A 127 18.75 -35.01 -13.37
C ARG A 127 19.85 -35.61 -14.26
N ASN A 128 20.78 -36.38 -13.71
CA ASN A 128 21.93 -36.93 -14.45
C ASN A 128 21.66 -38.32 -15.06
N ASN A 129 20.54 -38.97 -14.74
CA ASN A 129 20.17 -40.27 -15.32
C ASN A 129 19.68 -40.06 -16.75
N TRP A 130 20.35 -40.72 -17.75
CA TRP A 130 20.07 -40.51 -19.17
C TRP A 130 18.63 -40.83 -19.57
N LEU A 131 17.99 -41.84 -18.96
CA LEU A 131 16.61 -42.26 -19.20
C LEU A 131 15.57 -41.36 -18.53
N LEU A 132 15.83 -40.88 -17.31
CA LEU A 132 14.88 -40.10 -16.51
C LEU A 132 15.09 -38.60 -16.62
N SER A 133 16.22 -38.15 -17.17
CA SER A 133 16.56 -36.76 -17.37
C SER A 133 15.53 -35.97 -18.18
N PRO A 134 14.92 -36.48 -19.29
CA PRO A 134 13.89 -35.73 -20.01
C PRO A 134 12.63 -35.53 -19.18
N VAL A 135 12.22 -36.53 -18.39
CA VAL A 135 11.06 -36.47 -17.50
C VAL A 135 11.31 -35.47 -16.37
N ALA A 136 12.49 -35.51 -15.76
CA ALA A 136 12.89 -34.57 -14.72
C ALA A 136 12.93 -33.13 -15.25
N THR A 137 13.45 -32.91 -16.47
CA THR A 137 13.48 -31.58 -17.10
C THR A 137 12.08 -31.09 -17.43
N LEU A 138 11.18 -31.95 -17.90
CA LEU A 138 9.79 -31.61 -18.19
C LEU A 138 9.04 -31.20 -16.92
N LEU A 139 9.23 -31.91 -15.79
CA LEU A 139 8.70 -31.49 -14.49
C LEU A 139 9.26 -30.14 -14.04
N GLY A 140 10.56 -29.91 -14.25
CA GLY A 140 11.20 -28.64 -13.96
C GLY A 140 10.63 -27.49 -14.79
N ILE A 141 10.45 -27.68 -16.10
CA ILE A 141 9.83 -26.70 -17.00
C ILE A 141 8.39 -26.41 -16.57
N PHE A 142 7.61 -27.45 -16.24
CA PHE A 142 6.23 -27.28 -15.77
C PHE A 142 6.17 -26.46 -14.49
N ARG A 143 7.07 -26.71 -13.55
CA ARG A 143 7.19 -25.94 -12.30
C ARG A 143 7.53 -24.46 -12.59
N LEU A 144 8.54 -24.21 -13.42
CA LEU A 144 8.93 -22.83 -13.79
C LEU A 144 7.81 -22.10 -14.55
N PHE A 145 7.10 -22.81 -15.43
CA PHE A 145 5.94 -22.25 -16.14
C PHE A 145 4.80 -21.92 -15.18
N TYR A 146 4.49 -22.85 -14.25
CA TYR A 146 3.48 -22.65 -13.21
C TYR A 146 3.82 -21.43 -12.34
N LEU A 147 5.08 -21.34 -11.89
CA LEU A 147 5.56 -20.23 -11.10
C LEU A 147 5.43 -18.90 -11.87
N ARG A 148 5.81 -18.88 -13.15
CA ARG A 148 5.77 -17.69 -13.99
C ARG A 148 4.34 -17.25 -14.36
N ALA A 149 3.49 -18.20 -14.70
CA ALA A 149 2.08 -17.95 -14.96
C ALA A 149 1.37 -17.44 -13.70
N PHE A 150 1.72 -17.99 -12.54
CA PHE A 150 1.22 -17.53 -11.25
C PHE A 150 1.72 -16.11 -10.92
N GLN A 151 3.00 -15.79 -11.22
CA GLN A 151 3.56 -14.46 -11.04
C GLN A 151 2.88 -13.40 -11.90
N GLU A 152 2.63 -13.69 -13.20
CA GLU A 152 1.93 -12.74 -14.09
C GLU A 152 0.49 -12.49 -13.64
N GLN A 153 -0.21 -13.54 -13.25
CA GLN A 153 -1.57 -13.42 -12.70
C GLN A 153 -1.55 -12.64 -11.38
N PHE A 154 -0.59 -12.91 -10.52
CA PHE A 154 -0.41 -12.26 -9.23
C PHE A 154 -0.07 -10.77 -9.38
N ASN A 155 0.85 -10.41 -10.29
CA ASN A 155 1.21 -9.02 -10.58
C ASN A 155 0.03 -8.22 -11.16
N ASN A 156 -0.80 -8.85 -11.97
CA ASN A 156 -2.02 -8.21 -12.46
C ASN A 156 -3.06 -8.01 -11.36
N LEU A 157 -3.24 -9.00 -10.47
CA LEU A 157 -4.14 -8.92 -9.32
C LEU A 157 -3.60 -7.97 -8.22
N SER A 158 -2.28 -7.86 -8.05
CA SER A 158 -1.67 -6.97 -7.06
C SER A 158 -1.91 -5.48 -7.32
N ARG A 159 -2.38 -5.11 -8.51
CA ARG A 159 -2.82 -3.74 -8.84
C ARG A 159 -4.15 -3.38 -8.15
N TYR A 160 -4.96 -4.37 -7.76
CA TYR A 160 -6.23 -4.12 -7.08
C TYR A 160 -6.03 -4.04 -5.57
N GLN A 161 -6.55 -2.98 -4.95
CA GLN A 161 -6.47 -2.78 -3.49
C GLN A 161 -7.07 -3.95 -2.70
N ALA A 162 -8.20 -4.50 -3.15
CA ALA A 162 -8.84 -5.65 -2.50
C ALA A 162 -7.92 -6.88 -2.43
N PHE A 163 -7.10 -7.10 -3.46
CA PHE A 163 -6.16 -8.22 -3.50
C PHE A 163 -4.96 -8.00 -2.57
N LYS A 164 -4.45 -6.76 -2.48
CA LYS A 164 -3.42 -6.38 -1.51
C LYS A 164 -3.88 -6.63 -0.06
N HIS A 165 -5.12 -6.26 0.25
CA HIS A 165 -5.71 -6.54 1.56
C HIS A 165 -5.90 -8.04 1.82
N ALA A 166 -6.27 -8.83 0.81
CA ALA A 166 -6.38 -10.29 0.97
C ALA A 166 -5.02 -10.93 1.26
N ILE A 167 -3.97 -10.56 0.53
CA ILE A 167 -2.61 -11.02 0.78
C ILE A 167 -2.16 -10.63 2.19
N ALA A 168 -2.34 -9.39 2.56
CA ALA A 168 -2.01 -8.89 3.88
C ALA A 168 -2.76 -9.63 4.99
N TYR A 169 -4.01 -10.04 4.75
CA TYR A 169 -4.77 -10.90 5.67
C TYR A 169 -4.11 -12.28 5.85
N PHE A 170 -3.69 -12.93 4.75
CA PHE A 170 -2.96 -14.22 4.85
C PHE A 170 -1.64 -14.06 5.60
N PHE A 171 -0.91 -12.97 5.34
CA PHE A 171 0.29 -12.63 6.11
C PHE A 171 0.00 -12.46 7.61
N ARG A 172 -1.11 -11.80 7.96
CA ARG A 172 -1.53 -11.64 9.37
C ARG A 172 -1.75 -12.98 10.06
N VAL A 173 -2.41 -13.91 9.40
CA VAL A 173 -2.69 -15.24 9.95
C VAL A 173 -1.40 -16.01 10.21
N GLU A 174 -0.45 -15.96 9.28
CA GLU A 174 0.84 -16.63 9.42
C GLU A 174 1.71 -16.01 10.50
N VAL A 175 1.76 -14.67 10.52
CA VAL A 175 2.44 -13.87 11.55
C VAL A 175 1.86 -14.11 12.94
N ALA A 176 0.53 -14.22 13.07
CA ALA A 176 -0.11 -14.52 14.36
C ALA A 176 0.31 -15.90 14.90
N LYS A 177 0.47 -16.90 14.05
CA LYS A 177 0.98 -18.23 14.44
C LYS A 177 2.42 -18.15 14.96
N GLN A 178 3.28 -17.36 14.29
CA GLN A 178 4.69 -17.22 14.68
C GLN A 178 4.84 -16.41 15.98
N SER A 179 4.03 -15.37 16.19
CA SER A 179 4.07 -14.58 17.43
C SER A 179 3.70 -15.37 18.68
N LEU A 180 2.91 -16.43 18.53
CA LEU A 180 2.59 -17.37 19.61
C LEU A 180 3.79 -18.27 19.95
N ALA A 181 4.58 -18.67 18.95
CA ALA A 181 5.78 -19.48 19.15
C ALA A 181 6.96 -18.66 19.73
N ASP A 182 7.06 -17.37 19.39
CA ASP A 182 8.11 -16.46 19.92
C ASP A 182 7.87 -16.02 21.37
N LYS A 183 6.66 -16.14 21.92
CA LYS A 183 6.38 -15.84 23.33
C LYS A 183 7.11 -16.75 24.33
N GLU A 184 7.62 -17.89 23.87
CA GLU A 184 8.40 -18.82 24.68
C GLU A 184 9.88 -18.38 24.87
N ASN A 185 10.38 -17.44 24.09
CA ASN A 185 11.75 -16.91 24.22
C ASN A 185 11.81 -15.79 25.29
N SER A 186 12.03 -16.20 26.55
CA SER A 186 12.02 -15.34 27.75
C SER A 186 13.15 -14.30 27.87
N ASN A 187 14.11 -14.25 26.95
CA ASN A 187 15.30 -13.40 27.06
C ASN A 187 15.16 -11.98 26.46
N MET A 188 14.06 -11.68 25.78
CA MET A 188 13.84 -10.38 25.14
C MET A 188 12.91 -9.49 25.96
N VAL A 189 13.28 -8.24 26.14
CA VAL A 189 12.46 -7.22 26.83
C VAL A 189 12.06 -6.15 25.85
N ARG A 190 10.77 -5.81 25.82
CA ARG A 190 10.26 -4.72 25.02
C ARG A 190 10.85 -3.39 25.48
N ILE A 191 11.35 -2.60 24.55
CA ILE A 191 11.84 -1.25 24.81
C ILE A 191 10.64 -0.34 25.09
N LYS A 192 10.69 0.37 26.24
CA LYS A 192 9.64 1.33 26.63
C LYS A 192 10.03 2.79 26.38
N GLY A 193 11.24 3.02 25.89
CA GLY A 193 11.78 4.36 25.62
C GLY A 193 12.02 4.60 24.13
N ASP A 194 12.71 5.67 23.83
CA ASP A 194 13.11 6.09 22.48
C ASP A 194 14.62 5.86 22.24
N ASP A 195 15.25 4.92 22.94
CA ASP A 195 16.72 4.70 22.93
C ASP A 195 17.29 4.45 21.51
N THR A 196 16.47 3.89 20.61
CA THR A 196 16.86 3.57 19.22
C THR A 196 15.92 4.17 18.18
N PHE A 197 14.97 4.99 18.60
CA PHE A 197 13.90 5.46 17.77
C PHE A 197 13.62 6.95 17.98
N LEU A 198 13.91 7.75 16.97
CA LEU A 198 13.61 9.18 16.97
C LEU A 198 12.12 9.39 16.73
N TYR A 199 11.42 9.89 17.76
CA TYR A 199 10.02 10.26 17.63
C TYR A 199 9.86 11.77 17.58
N VAL A 200 9.50 12.26 16.42
CA VAL A 200 9.20 13.68 16.19
C VAL A 200 7.72 13.82 15.91
N GLN A 201 7.07 14.81 16.55
CA GLN A 201 5.64 15.06 16.36
C GLN A 201 5.36 15.57 14.93
N PRO A 202 4.16 15.28 14.39
CA PRO A 202 3.74 15.81 13.10
C PRO A 202 3.86 17.34 13.03
N GLY A 203 4.47 17.86 11.96
CA GLY A 203 4.67 19.29 11.77
C GLY A 203 5.77 19.93 12.64
N HIS A 204 6.56 19.14 13.36
CA HIS A 204 7.74 19.64 14.07
C HIS A 204 8.86 20.02 13.09
N GLU A 205 9.61 21.08 13.38
CA GLU A 205 10.65 21.60 12.47
C GLU A 205 11.79 20.60 12.25
N ASP A 206 12.16 19.87 13.30
CA ASP A 206 13.23 18.85 13.27
C ASP A 206 12.78 17.53 12.61
N SER A 207 11.52 17.42 12.18
CA SER A 207 11.06 16.20 11.52
C SER A 207 11.45 16.17 10.05
N GLU A 208 12.12 15.11 9.63
CA GLU A 208 12.36 14.87 8.21
C GLU A 208 11.03 14.74 7.47
N LEU A 209 10.85 15.57 6.44
CA LEU A 209 9.62 15.61 5.65
C LEU A 209 9.72 14.62 4.50
N ILE A 210 8.72 13.76 4.37
CA ILE A 210 8.57 12.90 3.20
C ILE A 210 7.92 13.73 2.09
N GLU A 211 8.70 14.08 1.07
CA GLU A 211 8.30 15.06 0.04
C GLU A 211 7.11 14.64 -0.81
N ASP A 212 6.94 13.34 -1.06
CA ASP A 212 5.98 12.83 -2.04
C ASP A 212 4.60 12.46 -1.46
N TYR A 213 4.37 12.62 -0.15
CA TYR A 213 3.04 12.36 0.38
C TYR A 213 2.11 13.54 0.02
N ALA A 214 0.89 13.23 -0.42
CA ALA A 214 -0.15 14.23 -0.74
C ALA A 214 0.30 15.36 -1.71
N LYS A 215 1.25 15.09 -2.62
CA LYS A 215 1.78 16.07 -3.59
C LYS A 215 0.70 16.66 -4.49
N ASN A 216 -0.25 15.83 -4.93
CA ASN A 216 -1.36 16.26 -5.78
C ASN A 216 -2.32 17.17 -5.02
N GLU A 217 -2.69 16.77 -3.80
CA GLU A 217 -3.60 17.49 -2.92
C GLU A 217 -3.00 18.82 -2.49
N LEU A 218 -1.70 18.85 -2.18
CA LEU A 218 -0.97 20.08 -1.89
C LEU A 218 -0.90 21.01 -3.10
N GLY A 219 -0.68 20.47 -4.31
CA GLY A 219 -0.69 21.22 -5.55
C GLY A 219 -2.08 21.82 -5.85
N GLU A 220 -3.12 21.00 -5.71
CA GLU A 220 -4.51 21.43 -5.86
C GLU A 220 -4.88 22.51 -4.83
N LEU A 221 -4.55 22.29 -3.56
CA LEU A 221 -4.82 23.26 -2.49
C LEU A 221 -4.13 24.59 -2.75
N ALA A 222 -2.85 24.55 -3.13
CA ALA A 222 -2.09 25.76 -3.48
C ALA A 222 -2.74 26.51 -4.66
N GLN A 223 -3.19 25.80 -5.68
CA GLN A 223 -3.86 26.40 -6.83
C GLN A 223 -5.12 27.18 -6.43
N TYR A 224 -5.94 26.67 -5.51
CA TYR A 224 -7.16 27.33 -5.06
C TYR A 224 -6.91 28.47 -4.07
N VAL A 225 -5.96 28.28 -3.15
CA VAL A 225 -5.67 29.27 -2.10
C VAL A 225 -4.86 30.44 -2.62
N LEU A 226 -3.94 30.19 -3.56
CA LEU A 226 -3.10 31.22 -4.18
C LEU A 226 -3.72 31.84 -5.45
N ALA A 227 -4.93 31.45 -5.83
CA ALA A 227 -5.64 32.05 -6.97
C ALA A 227 -5.86 33.55 -6.79
N PRO A 228 -6.01 34.33 -7.87
CA PRO A 228 -6.33 35.78 -7.77
C PRO A 228 -7.61 36.05 -6.97
N ILE A 229 -8.59 35.14 -7.06
CA ILE A 229 -9.78 35.11 -6.22
C ILE A 229 -9.69 33.85 -5.36
N PRO A 230 -9.15 33.92 -4.14
CA PRO A 230 -8.90 32.76 -3.32
C PRO A 230 -10.20 32.05 -2.89
N ALA A 231 -10.17 30.74 -2.84
CA ALA A 231 -11.28 29.93 -2.36
C ALA A 231 -11.18 29.74 -0.83
N LEU A 232 -12.32 29.56 -0.18
CA LEU A 232 -12.38 29.01 1.17
C LEU A 232 -12.33 27.49 1.04
N ALA A 233 -11.16 26.90 1.30
CA ALA A 233 -10.94 25.47 1.15
C ALA A 233 -11.09 24.73 2.48
N LEU A 234 -11.57 23.49 2.39
CA LEU A 234 -11.55 22.52 3.48
C LEU A 234 -10.65 21.36 3.11
N VAL A 235 -9.78 20.98 4.02
CA VAL A 235 -9.04 19.71 3.93
C VAL A 235 -9.47 18.82 5.10
N TYR A 236 -9.90 17.61 4.79
CA TYR A 236 -10.23 16.66 5.84
C TYR A 236 -9.38 15.40 5.74
N SER A 237 -9.08 14.81 6.88
CA SER A 237 -8.28 13.60 6.96
C SER A 237 -8.77 12.67 8.06
N GLU A 238 -8.42 11.39 7.94
CA GLU A 238 -8.39 10.51 9.10
C GLU A 238 -7.28 11.01 10.04
N ARG A 239 -7.52 10.92 11.35
CA ARG A 239 -6.58 11.38 12.36
C ARG A 239 -5.22 10.72 12.19
N GLY A 240 -4.17 11.53 12.20
CA GLY A 240 -2.78 11.07 12.12
C GLY A 240 -2.23 10.87 10.70
N LEU A 241 -2.98 11.26 9.65
CA LEU A 241 -2.50 11.21 8.24
C LEU A 241 -1.51 12.32 7.86
N GLY A 242 -1.23 13.27 8.75
CA GLY A 242 -0.28 14.35 8.48
C GLY A 242 -0.89 15.66 7.97
N LEU A 243 -2.16 15.96 8.33
CA LEU A 243 -2.84 17.21 7.94
C LEU A 243 -2.07 18.45 8.41
N THR A 244 -1.61 18.46 9.65
CA THR A 244 -0.79 19.56 10.21
C THR A 244 0.50 19.76 9.41
N THR A 245 1.15 18.67 9.01
CA THR A 245 2.37 18.71 8.19
C THR A 245 2.06 19.28 6.79
N LEU A 246 0.92 18.90 6.18
CA LEU A 246 0.48 19.45 4.90
C LEU A 246 0.31 20.99 4.99
N PHE A 247 -0.29 21.49 6.07
CA PHE A 247 -0.44 22.94 6.26
C PHE A 247 0.92 23.63 6.43
N LYS A 248 1.83 23.07 7.20
CA LYS A 248 3.20 23.58 7.31
C LYS A 248 3.91 23.62 5.95
N GLN A 249 3.77 22.58 5.13
CA GLN A 249 4.31 22.55 3.77
C GLN A 249 3.65 23.58 2.86
N LEU A 250 2.33 23.80 2.95
CA LEU A 250 1.62 24.82 2.19
C LEU A 250 2.16 26.22 2.53
N LEU A 251 2.32 26.51 3.82
CA LEU A 251 2.85 27.79 4.29
C LEU A 251 4.29 28.00 3.82
N HIS A 252 5.12 26.97 3.89
CA HIS A 252 6.51 27.06 3.40
C HIS A 252 6.58 27.29 1.89
N ARG A 253 5.69 26.66 1.10
CA ARG A 253 5.62 26.86 -0.37
C ARG A 253 5.07 28.22 -0.76
N SER A 254 4.21 28.83 0.04
CA SER A 254 3.58 30.10 -0.30
C SER A 254 4.58 31.26 -0.36
N LYS A 255 5.80 31.10 0.20
CA LYS A 255 6.83 32.14 0.31
C LYS A 255 6.26 33.51 0.76
N SER A 256 5.07 33.53 1.34
CA SER A 256 4.38 34.70 1.80
C SER A 256 4.80 34.96 3.24
N GLU A 257 5.30 36.16 3.51
CA GLU A 257 5.63 36.61 4.87
C GLU A 257 4.39 36.67 5.79
N HIS A 258 3.20 36.62 5.20
CA HIS A 258 1.90 36.74 5.89
C HIS A 258 1.10 35.43 5.88
N ALA A 259 1.79 34.26 5.85
CA ALA A 259 1.18 32.96 5.99
C ALA A 259 1.07 32.60 7.47
N ILE A 260 -0.15 32.32 7.95
CA ILE A 260 -0.47 32.15 9.37
C ILE A 260 -1.07 30.76 9.61
N TYR A 261 -0.49 30.05 10.55
CA TYR A 261 -1.01 28.79 11.07
C TYR A 261 -1.70 29.03 12.41
N VAL A 262 -2.95 28.64 12.51
CA VAL A 262 -3.75 28.73 13.74
C VAL A 262 -4.24 27.34 14.11
N ASN A 263 -3.94 26.91 15.31
CA ASN A 263 -4.50 25.69 15.87
C ASN A 263 -5.79 26.05 16.62
N CYS A 264 -6.94 25.51 16.16
CA CYS A 264 -8.22 25.81 16.81
C CYS A 264 -8.18 25.38 18.30
N PRO A 265 -8.36 26.33 19.23
CA PRO A 265 -8.37 26.02 20.66
C PRO A 265 -9.65 25.27 21.06
N TYR A 266 -9.63 24.65 22.23
CA TYR A 266 -10.84 24.17 22.87
C TYR A 266 -11.65 25.35 23.42
N GLY A 267 -12.95 25.24 23.44
CA GLY A 267 -13.86 26.27 23.99
C GLY A 267 -14.70 27.01 22.93
N GLY A 268 -14.59 26.61 21.66
CA GLY A 268 -15.49 27.08 20.61
C GLY A 268 -15.00 28.30 19.84
N TYR A 269 -15.96 29.09 19.32
CA TYR A 269 -15.69 30.15 18.37
C TYR A 269 -14.94 31.36 18.95
N THR A 270 -15.30 31.80 20.17
CA THR A 270 -14.72 33.02 20.77
C THR A 270 -13.21 32.90 21.04
N PRO A 271 -12.72 31.83 21.66
CA PRO A 271 -11.28 31.63 21.81
C PRO A 271 -10.52 31.52 20.47
N LEU A 272 -11.15 30.95 19.43
CA LEU A 272 -10.54 30.88 18.11
C LEU A 272 -10.35 32.28 17.49
N ILE A 273 -11.33 33.17 17.62
CA ILE A 273 -11.16 34.55 17.13
C ILE A 273 -10.05 35.29 17.87
N ALA A 274 -9.95 35.08 19.19
CA ALA A 274 -8.83 35.63 19.96
C ALA A 274 -7.46 35.14 19.46
N GLU A 275 -7.35 33.85 19.18
CA GLU A 275 -6.12 33.23 18.67
C GLU A 275 -5.76 33.76 17.25
N ILE A 276 -6.76 33.91 16.38
CA ILE A 276 -6.55 34.50 15.04
C ILE A 276 -6.08 35.98 15.18
N ASN A 277 -6.72 36.76 16.05
CA ASN A 277 -6.34 38.13 16.30
C ASN A 277 -4.91 38.25 16.85
N ALA A 278 -4.56 37.43 17.82
CA ALA A 278 -3.20 37.35 18.37
C ALA A 278 -2.16 36.97 17.30
N SER A 279 -2.48 36.01 16.44
CA SER A 279 -1.60 35.59 15.33
C SER A 279 -1.43 36.69 14.26
N LEU A 280 -2.37 37.62 14.14
CA LEU A 280 -2.31 38.78 13.26
C LEU A 280 -1.69 40.02 13.94
N GLY A 281 -1.28 39.94 15.21
CA GLY A 281 -0.72 41.05 15.98
C GLY A 281 -1.74 42.13 16.35
N LEU A 282 -3.03 41.76 16.41
CA LEU A 282 -4.09 42.68 16.84
C LEU A 282 -4.18 42.66 18.38
N GLU A 283 -4.05 43.84 18.98
CA GLU A 283 -4.22 44.01 20.42
C GLU A 283 -5.72 44.15 20.72
N GLY A 284 -6.31 43.17 21.37
CA GLY A 284 -7.69 43.28 21.81
C GLY A 284 -8.41 41.94 22.04
N GLU A 285 -9.49 42.00 22.81
CA GLU A 285 -10.41 40.88 23.02
C GLU A 285 -11.01 40.41 21.69
N ALA A 286 -11.52 39.19 21.64
CA ALA A 286 -12.08 38.52 20.46
C ALA A 286 -13.15 39.38 19.71
N ASN A 287 -12.72 40.36 18.90
CA ASN A 287 -13.58 41.27 18.17
C ASN A 287 -13.63 40.91 16.68
N GLU A 288 -14.74 40.34 16.24
CA GLU A 288 -14.97 39.99 14.82
C GLU A 288 -14.91 41.21 13.89
N ALA A 289 -15.43 42.34 14.32
CA ALA A 289 -15.49 43.54 13.47
C ALA A 289 -14.10 44.09 13.20
N GLU A 290 -13.22 44.03 14.18
CA GLU A 290 -11.83 44.43 14.05
C GLU A 290 -11.06 43.52 13.10
N LEU A 291 -11.21 42.21 13.25
CA LEU A 291 -10.62 41.21 12.35
C LEU A 291 -11.06 41.42 10.90
N ILE A 292 -12.36 41.60 10.66
CA ILE A 292 -12.88 41.84 9.30
C ILE A 292 -12.35 43.17 8.75
N SER A 293 -12.30 44.22 9.57
CA SER A 293 -11.79 45.53 9.14
C SER A 293 -10.30 45.48 8.82
N HIS A 294 -9.51 44.79 9.62
CA HIS A 294 -8.10 44.56 9.38
C HIS A 294 -7.86 43.80 8.06
N LEU A 295 -8.52 42.66 7.86
CA LEU A 295 -8.42 41.87 6.63
C LEU A 295 -8.85 42.66 5.38
N ARG A 296 -9.86 43.53 5.48
CA ARG A 296 -10.33 44.34 4.35
C ARG A 296 -9.41 45.52 4.01
N ARG A 297 -8.75 46.08 5.00
CA ARG A 297 -7.87 47.26 4.83
C ARG A 297 -6.43 46.88 4.54
N SER A 298 -6.06 45.63 4.79
CA SER A 298 -4.69 45.18 4.60
C SER A 298 -4.31 45.20 3.12
N GLU A 299 -3.16 45.78 2.83
CA GLU A 299 -2.49 45.71 1.53
C GLU A 299 -1.78 44.39 1.30
N TYR A 300 -1.52 43.64 2.37
CA TYR A 300 -0.85 42.36 2.34
C TYR A 300 -1.84 41.22 2.14
N ARG A 301 -1.41 40.20 1.42
CA ARG A 301 -2.19 39.01 1.22
C ARG A 301 -1.90 38.02 2.33
N TYR A 302 -2.90 37.66 3.14
CA TYR A 302 -2.82 36.63 4.16
C TYR A 302 -3.27 35.27 3.62
N ILE A 303 -2.62 34.22 4.14
CA ILE A 303 -3.04 32.85 3.98
C ILE A 303 -3.27 32.28 5.37
N LEU A 304 -4.53 32.04 5.70
CA LEU A 304 -4.95 31.53 7.01
C LEU A 304 -5.13 30.01 6.94
N CYS A 305 -4.29 29.25 7.62
CA CYS A 305 -4.44 27.82 7.79
C CYS A 305 -4.94 27.52 9.21
N ILE A 306 -6.21 27.16 9.34
CA ILE A 306 -6.87 26.92 10.62
C ILE A 306 -7.03 25.40 10.78
N ASP A 307 -6.24 24.80 11.64
CA ASP A 307 -6.23 23.35 11.90
C ASP A 307 -7.14 22.97 13.06
N ASN A 308 -7.52 21.69 13.14
CA ASN A 308 -8.34 21.09 14.20
C ASN A 308 -9.73 21.74 14.39
N CYS A 309 -10.35 22.20 13.30
CA CYS A 309 -11.67 22.83 13.35
C CYS A 309 -12.82 21.88 13.70
N GLN A 310 -12.59 20.56 13.84
CA GLN A 310 -13.56 19.64 14.47
C GLN A 310 -13.98 20.10 15.87
N ARG A 311 -13.14 20.87 16.58
CA ARG A 311 -13.42 21.43 17.91
C ARG A 311 -14.53 22.47 17.94
N LEU A 312 -14.91 23.01 16.75
CA LEU A 312 -16.08 23.90 16.58
C LEU A 312 -17.39 23.12 16.36
N VAL A 313 -17.32 21.81 16.29
CA VAL A 313 -18.46 20.96 15.97
C VAL A 313 -18.81 20.10 17.17
N SER A 314 -20.07 20.15 17.58
CA SER A 314 -20.58 19.31 18.66
C SER A 314 -21.77 18.46 18.18
N PRO A 315 -21.88 17.20 18.59
CA PRO A 315 -23.01 16.34 18.22
C PRO A 315 -24.26 16.64 19.05
N LYS A 316 -24.68 17.92 19.07
CA LYS A 316 -25.86 18.43 19.77
C LYS A 316 -26.64 19.39 18.88
N VAL A 317 -27.86 19.73 19.32
CA VAL A 317 -28.72 20.73 18.62
C VAL A 317 -27.93 22.06 18.51
N ASN A 318 -27.92 22.66 17.34
CA ASN A 318 -27.12 23.85 16.99
C ASN A 318 -25.61 23.68 17.10
N GLY A 319 -25.08 22.46 17.18
CA GLY A 319 -23.65 22.18 17.30
C GLY A 319 -22.78 22.57 16.10
N LEU A 320 -23.36 23.01 14.98
CA LEU A 320 -22.66 23.57 13.80
C LEU A 320 -22.58 25.10 13.79
N THR A 321 -23.17 25.77 14.76
CA THR A 321 -23.30 27.25 14.77
C THR A 321 -21.93 27.94 14.71
N ASP A 322 -20.96 27.48 15.46
CA ASP A 322 -19.64 28.09 15.55
C ASP A 322 -18.85 27.91 14.25
N LEU A 323 -18.90 26.74 13.62
CA LEU A 323 -18.32 26.53 12.30
C LEU A 323 -18.98 27.42 11.23
N MET A 324 -20.30 27.58 11.30
CA MET A 324 -21.05 28.47 10.39
C MET A 324 -20.68 29.94 10.59
N LYS A 325 -20.44 30.38 11.83
CA LYS A 325 -19.95 31.74 12.11
C LYS A 325 -18.55 31.92 11.51
N LEU A 326 -17.64 30.97 11.72
CA LEU A 326 -16.29 31.01 11.15
C LEU A 326 -16.32 31.09 9.61
N SER A 327 -17.09 30.23 8.95
CA SER A 327 -17.19 30.24 7.48
C SER A 327 -17.75 31.56 6.94
N LYS A 328 -18.74 32.16 7.63
CA LYS A 328 -19.28 33.48 7.28
C LYS A 328 -18.26 34.61 7.49
N LEU A 329 -17.52 34.58 8.60
CA LEU A 329 -16.46 35.56 8.90
C LEU A 329 -15.37 35.52 7.83
N LEU A 330 -14.83 34.35 7.53
CA LEU A 330 -13.79 34.20 6.51
C LEU A 330 -14.26 34.63 5.12
N ARG A 331 -15.52 34.40 4.77
CA ARG A 331 -16.10 34.89 3.52
C ARG A 331 -16.28 36.39 3.48
N ARG A 332 -16.59 37.02 4.63
CA ARG A 332 -16.70 38.49 4.72
C ARG A 332 -15.34 39.21 4.66
N GLY A 333 -14.30 38.56 5.21
CA GLY A 333 -12.92 39.06 5.15
C GLY A 333 -12.14 38.68 3.90
N ARG A 334 -12.76 37.93 2.98
CA ARG A 334 -12.07 37.17 1.92
C ARG A 334 -11.22 38.02 0.99
N ASN A 335 -11.71 39.13 0.46
CA ASN A 335 -10.99 40.01 -0.51
C ASN A 335 -9.92 39.23 -1.31
N GLN A 336 -8.65 39.46 -0.98
CA GLN A 336 -7.47 38.81 -1.55
C GLN A 336 -6.90 37.67 -0.68
N HIS A 337 -7.48 37.40 0.49
CA HIS A 337 -6.94 36.46 1.47
C HIS A 337 -7.42 35.02 1.21
N GLY A 338 -6.48 34.08 1.26
CA GLY A 338 -6.78 32.64 1.19
C GLY A 338 -7.06 32.09 2.58
N ALA A 339 -8.03 31.18 2.69
CA ALA A 339 -8.30 30.48 3.93
C ALA A 339 -8.48 28.97 3.71
N VAL A 340 -7.82 28.19 4.55
CA VAL A 340 -7.91 26.73 4.57
C VAL A 340 -8.32 26.29 5.96
N ILE A 341 -9.31 25.42 6.01
CA ILE A 341 -9.80 24.82 7.25
C ILE A 341 -9.44 23.35 7.24
N GLY A 342 -8.81 22.89 8.31
CA GLY A 342 -8.48 21.49 8.56
C GLY A 342 -9.41 20.85 9.57
N MET A 343 -9.88 19.64 9.29
CA MET A 343 -10.67 18.89 10.26
C MET A 343 -10.58 17.37 10.10
N GLU A 344 -10.97 16.64 11.12
CA GLU A 344 -11.05 15.19 11.06
C GLU A 344 -12.21 14.72 10.17
N GLN A 345 -11.99 13.58 9.51
CA GLN A 345 -12.94 12.96 8.59
C GLN A 345 -14.29 12.64 9.27
N SER A 346 -14.28 12.20 10.52
CA SER A 346 -15.48 11.91 11.29
C SER A 346 -16.37 13.13 11.48
N ALA A 347 -15.77 14.27 11.79
CA ALA A 347 -16.47 15.55 11.94
C ALA A 347 -16.98 16.07 10.59
N TRP A 348 -16.17 15.99 9.53
CA TRP A 348 -16.59 16.40 8.21
C TRP A 348 -17.80 15.61 7.70
N ARG A 349 -17.79 14.29 7.84
CA ARG A 349 -18.93 13.44 7.44
C ARG A 349 -20.21 13.77 8.21
N PHE A 350 -20.08 14.08 9.49
CA PHE A 350 -21.22 14.57 10.28
C PHE A 350 -21.74 15.91 9.74
N ILE A 351 -20.86 16.86 9.47
CA ILE A 351 -21.20 18.18 8.91
C ILE A 351 -21.85 18.03 7.54
N ASP A 352 -21.24 17.25 6.65
CA ASP A 352 -21.70 17.07 5.28
C ASP A 352 -23.13 16.53 5.22
N ARG A 353 -23.47 15.64 6.13
CA ARG A 353 -24.84 15.11 6.27
C ARG A 353 -25.79 16.12 6.93
N ALA A 354 -25.34 16.85 7.95
CA ALA A 354 -26.17 17.76 8.72
C ALA A 354 -26.40 19.12 8.04
N ARG A 355 -25.49 19.55 7.15
CA ARG A 355 -25.58 20.85 6.45
C ARG A 355 -26.67 20.91 5.38
N GLY A 356 -27.16 19.76 4.90
CA GLY A 356 -28.06 19.68 3.77
C GLY A 356 -27.40 20.24 2.48
N GLU A 357 -28.12 21.08 1.75
CA GLU A 357 -27.64 21.71 0.50
C GLU A 357 -26.76 22.96 0.69
N ARG A 358 -26.44 23.34 1.93
CA ARG A 358 -25.65 24.55 2.19
C ARG A 358 -24.19 24.36 1.82
N LEU A 359 -23.67 25.21 0.94
CA LEU A 359 -22.25 25.28 0.60
C LEU A 359 -21.49 26.04 1.69
N LEU A 360 -20.78 25.34 2.56
CA LEU A 360 -19.93 25.94 3.59
C LEU A 360 -18.54 26.28 3.04
N PHE A 361 -18.04 25.50 2.12
CA PHE A 361 -16.69 25.62 1.53
C PHE A 361 -16.78 25.62 0.02
N ASP A 362 -15.86 26.32 -0.63
CA ASP A 362 -15.81 26.41 -2.10
C ASP A 362 -15.11 25.17 -2.69
N LYS A 363 -14.13 24.63 -1.95
CA LYS A 363 -13.41 23.40 -2.31
C LYS A 363 -13.26 22.50 -1.09
N VAL A 364 -13.43 21.20 -1.30
CA VAL A 364 -13.24 20.16 -0.27
C VAL A 364 -12.24 19.14 -0.80
N ILE A 365 -11.17 18.91 -0.05
CA ILE A 365 -10.08 18.01 -0.41
C ILE A 365 -9.95 16.94 0.66
N ALA A 366 -9.89 15.67 0.25
CA ALA A 366 -9.63 14.54 1.14
C ALA A 366 -8.13 14.22 1.14
N MET A 367 -7.53 14.06 2.29
CA MET A 367 -6.16 13.59 2.39
C MET A 367 -6.06 12.10 1.96
N PRO A 368 -5.11 11.74 1.09
CA PRO A 368 -4.89 10.36 0.71
C PRO A 368 -4.23 9.56 1.83
N ARG A 369 -4.41 8.25 1.81
CA ARG A 369 -3.65 7.33 2.65
C ARG A 369 -2.25 7.12 2.07
N TRP A 370 -1.28 6.94 2.94
CA TRP A 370 0.10 6.71 2.53
C TRP A 370 0.26 5.33 1.90
N ASN A 371 1.09 5.25 0.88
CA ASN A 371 1.45 3.98 0.26
C ASN A 371 2.57 3.27 1.06
N GLU A 372 2.83 2.01 0.72
CA GLU A 372 3.84 1.18 1.39
C GLU A 372 5.23 1.84 1.39
N LYS A 373 5.65 2.42 0.26
CA LYS A 373 6.96 3.07 0.12
C LYS A 373 7.10 4.32 1.00
N GLN A 374 6.03 5.11 1.09
CA GLN A 374 6.00 6.30 1.93
C GLN A 374 6.07 5.95 3.42
N ILE A 375 5.33 4.91 3.85
CA ILE A 375 5.42 4.40 5.23
C ILE A 375 6.82 3.87 5.52
N ALA A 376 7.41 3.07 4.62
CA ALA A 376 8.78 2.57 4.78
C ALA A 376 9.79 3.72 4.90
N ALA A 377 9.71 4.73 4.03
CA ALA A 377 10.57 5.91 4.09
C ALA A 377 10.44 6.67 5.42
N LEU A 378 9.20 6.86 5.90
CA LEU A 378 8.95 7.47 7.20
C LEU A 378 9.57 6.67 8.34
N LEU A 379 9.40 5.35 8.34
CA LEU A 379 9.94 4.50 9.41
C LEU A 379 11.47 4.52 9.41
N CYS A 380 12.10 4.47 8.24
CA CYS A 380 13.55 4.59 8.10
C CYS A 380 14.08 5.94 8.60
N SER A 381 13.35 7.05 8.35
CA SER A 381 13.75 8.38 8.82
C SER A 381 13.63 8.57 10.34
N ARG A 382 12.97 7.64 11.04
CA ARG A 382 12.80 7.67 12.50
C ARG A 382 13.72 6.72 13.25
N ILE A 383 14.57 5.99 12.55
CA ILE A 383 15.58 5.13 13.17
C ILE A 383 16.79 5.99 13.50
N ASP A 384 17.23 5.94 14.76
CA ASP A 384 18.48 6.58 15.17
C ASP A 384 19.66 5.75 14.64
N THR A 385 20.21 6.19 13.51
CA THR A 385 21.37 5.54 12.88
C THR A 385 22.70 5.83 13.59
N GLU A 386 22.74 6.89 14.40
CA GLU A 386 23.90 7.30 15.18
C GLU A 386 23.87 6.72 16.61
N GLY A 387 22.76 6.07 16.98
CA GLY A 387 22.55 5.47 18.30
C GLY A 387 23.46 4.28 18.59
N GLU A 388 23.63 3.96 19.86
CA GLU A 388 24.49 2.89 20.37
C GLU A 388 24.05 1.49 19.90
N TYR A 389 22.81 1.35 19.39
CA TYR A 389 22.20 0.07 19.03
C TYR A 389 21.68 0.07 17.58
N ALA A 390 22.31 -0.72 16.73
CA ALA A 390 21.81 -0.96 15.39
C ALA A 390 20.55 -1.85 15.40
N LEU A 391 19.55 -1.48 14.64
CA LEU A 391 18.33 -2.26 14.44
C LEU A 391 18.59 -3.53 13.63
N SER A 392 18.17 -4.68 14.13
CA SER A 392 18.30 -5.96 13.45
C SER A 392 16.93 -6.57 13.15
N PHE A 393 16.72 -6.95 11.90
CA PHE A 393 15.54 -7.71 11.43
C PHE A 393 15.80 -9.23 11.45
N ALA A 394 16.93 -9.68 12.02
CA ALA A 394 17.28 -11.09 12.08
C ALA A 394 16.27 -11.90 12.89
N GLY A 395 15.92 -13.08 12.36
CA GLY A 395 14.96 -14.00 12.98
C GLY A 395 13.49 -13.70 12.71
N LEU A 396 13.17 -12.68 11.92
CA LEU A 396 11.83 -12.50 11.37
C LEU A 396 11.62 -13.48 10.19
N LYS A 397 10.81 -14.51 10.41
CA LYS A 397 10.40 -15.43 9.35
C LYS A 397 9.14 -14.89 8.70
N LEU A 398 9.29 -14.13 7.64
CA LEU A 398 8.18 -13.60 6.86
C LEU A 398 7.97 -14.43 5.60
N PRO A 399 6.72 -14.65 5.17
CA PRO A 399 6.43 -15.38 3.95
C PRO A 399 7.09 -14.68 2.75
N ARG A 400 7.72 -15.45 1.87
CA ARG A 400 8.41 -14.94 0.66
C ARG A 400 7.41 -14.38 -0.34
N GLN A 401 7.75 -13.24 -0.92
CA GLN A 401 7.08 -12.74 -2.12
C GLN A 401 7.94 -12.99 -3.37
N TRP A 402 7.26 -13.14 -4.50
CA TRP A 402 7.86 -13.53 -5.77
C TRP A 402 8.77 -12.45 -6.41
N ASP A 403 8.58 -11.17 -6.05
CA ASP A 403 9.38 -10.03 -6.55
C ASP A 403 10.73 -9.84 -5.82
N GLU A 404 10.98 -10.65 -4.78
CA GLU A 404 12.10 -10.45 -3.86
C GLU A 404 13.29 -11.39 -4.14
N GLN A 405 13.38 -11.97 -5.34
CA GLN A 405 14.39 -12.99 -5.69
C GLN A 405 15.84 -12.48 -5.63
N ASP A 406 16.05 -11.16 -5.81
CA ASP A 406 17.38 -10.56 -5.83
C ASP A 406 17.80 -9.94 -4.47
N LEU A 407 16.95 -10.00 -3.45
CA LEU A 407 17.19 -9.40 -2.13
C LEU A 407 17.83 -10.39 -1.17
N SER A 408 18.70 -9.89 -0.28
CA SER A 408 19.22 -10.68 0.84
C SER A 408 18.10 -11.03 1.83
N GLU A 409 18.31 -12.07 2.65
CA GLU A 409 17.32 -12.51 3.63
C GLU A 409 16.92 -11.40 4.62
N LEU A 410 17.89 -10.58 5.06
CA LEU A 410 17.66 -9.44 5.93
C LEU A 410 16.83 -8.33 5.25
N GLN A 411 17.16 -7.99 4.01
CA GLN A 411 16.40 -6.99 3.24
C GLN A 411 14.96 -7.44 2.98
N ARG A 412 14.74 -8.75 2.74
CA ARG A 412 13.39 -9.31 2.60
C ARG A 412 12.60 -9.21 3.91
N ALA A 413 13.23 -9.55 5.03
CA ALA A 413 12.62 -9.45 6.35
C ALA A 413 12.22 -8.00 6.66
N GLU A 414 13.08 -7.05 6.35
CA GLU A 414 12.84 -5.63 6.52
C GLU A 414 11.66 -5.12 5.68
N GLN A 415 11.68 -5.37 4.37
CA GLN A 415 10.60 -4.95 3.46
C GLN A 415 9.26 -5.62 3.80
N GLY A 416 9.29 -6.91 4.10
CA GLY A 416 8.10 -7.64 4.53
C GLY A 416 7.51 -7.10 5.83
N PHE A 417 8.36 -6.66 6.76
CA PHE A 417 7.93 -6.02 8.00
C PHE A 417 7.27 -4.65 7.75
N TYR A 418 7.85 -3.80 6.90
CA TYR A 418 7.22 -2.51 6.55
C TYR A 418 5.89 -2.68 5.85
N ARG A 419 5.74 -3.70 5.03
CA ARG A 419 4.47 -4.05 4.39
C ARG A 419 3.41 -4.45 5.41
N ILE A 420 3.76 -5.26 6.39
CA ILE A 420 2.86 -5.63 7.49
C ILE A 420 2.42 -4.38 8.25
N LEU A 421 3.35 -3.49 8.60
CA LEU A 421 3.03 -2.24 9.27
C LEU A 421 2.10 -1.35 8.44
N TRP A 422 2.38 -1.23 7.14
CA TRP A 422 1.52 -0.48 6.22
C TRP A 422 0.09 -1.04 6.20
N ASP A 423 -0.06 -2.35 6.12
CA ASP A 423 -1.38 -2.98 6.09
C ASP A 423 -2.12 -2.83 7.43
N TYR A 424 -1.45 -3.05 8.57
CA TYR A 424 -2.06 -2.88 9.89
C TYR A 424 -2.44 -1.42 10.17
N SER A 425 -1.62 -0.48 9.71
CA SER A 425 -1.90 0.96 9.85
C SER A 425 -2.90 1.47 8.82
N ASP A 426 -3.20 0.69 7.76
CA ASP A 426 -4.01 1.10 6.60
C ASP A 426 -3.47 2.40 5.95
N GLY A 427 -2.15 2.52 5.87
CA GLY A 427 -1.48 3.70 5.36
C GLY A 427 -1.54 4.93 6.28
N ASN A 428 -1.84 4.75 7.57
CA ASN A 428 -1.80 5.83 8.54
C ASN A 428 -0.40 5.90 9.21
N PRO A 429 0.39 6.97 8.99
CA PRO A 429 1.75 7.07 9.47
C PRO A 429 1.86 7.07 11.01
N THR A 430 0.94 7.72 11.71
CA THR A 430 0.95 7.75 13.19
C THR A 430 0.71 6.36 13.78
N VAL A 431 -0.20 5.59 13.19
CA VAL A 431 -0.48 4.22 13.62
C VAL A 431 0.70 3.31 13.28
N ALA A 432 1.32 3.46 12.10
CA ALA A 432 2.51 2.71 11.71
C ALA A 432 3.68 2.94 12.67
N LEU A 433 3.97 4.20 13.01
CA LEU A 433 4.99 4.56 13.99
C LEU A 433 4.71 3.95 15.37
N ARG A 434 3.45 3.94 15.81
CA ARG A 434 3.08 3.32 17.10
C ARG A 434 3.33 1.82 17.10
N PHE A 435 2.92 1.11 16.06
CA PHE A 435 3.19 -0.33 15.94
C PHE A 435 4.68 -0.62 15.79
N PHE A 436 5.43 0.22 15.09
CA PHE A 436 6.87 0.08 14.98
C PHE A 436 7.55 0.17 16.35
N ARG A 437 7.24 1.18 17.15
CA ARG A 437 7.73 1.30 18.55
C ARG A 437 7.33 0.09 19.41
N MET A 438 6.16 -0.49 19.15
CA MET A 438 5.71 -1.71 19.86
C MET A 438 6.50 -2.97 19.45
N SER A 439 7.18 -2.94 18.32
CA SER A 439 7.93 -4.06 17.76
C SER A 439 9.38 -4.12 18.24
N LEU A 440 9.90 -3.06 18.89
CA LEU A 440 11.29 -2.97 19.31
C LEU A 440 11.51 -3.74 20.61
N HIS A 441 12.46 -4.67 20.57
CA HIS A 441 12.84 -5.52 21.71
C HIS A 441 14.36 -5.52 21.87
N LYS A 442 14.83 -5.41 23.12
CA LYS A 442 16.24 -5.47 23.49
C LYS A 442 16.58 -6.85 24.05
N ASP A 443 17.65 -7.44 23.56
CA ASP A 443 18.20 -8.67 24.15
C ASP A 443 18.91 -8.34 25.45
N LYS A 444 18.56 -9.06 26.51
CA LYS A 444 19.18 -8.88 27.85
C LYS A 444 20.66 -9.24 27.87
N THR A 445 21.12 -10.10 26.97
CA THR A 445 22.49 -10.62 26.96
C THR A 445 23.45 -9.73 26.19
N ASN A 446 23.08 -9.31 24.99
CA ASN A 446 23.98 -8.61 24.07
C ASN A 446 23.63 -7.12 23.88
N GLY A 447 22.52 -6.66 24.47
CA GLY A 447 22.07 -5.28 24.32
C GLY A 447 21.58 -4.91 22.90
N ASN A 448 21.63 -5.82 21.95
CA ASN A 448 21.18 -5.57 20.57
C ASN A 448 19.67 -5.38 20.49
N VAL A 449 19.22 -4.50 19.58
CA VAL A 449 17.82 -4.23 19.36
C VAL A 449 17.30 -5.03 18.17
N PHE A 450 16.30 -5.86 18.42
CA PHE A 450 15.65 -6.69 17.41
C PHE A 450 14.24 -6.19 17.15
N VAL A 451 13.87 -6.19 15.86
CA VAL A 451 12.50 -5.98 15.46
C VAL A 451 11.74 -7.31 15.56
N ARG A 452 10.64 -7.31 16.29
CA ARG A 452 9.73 -8.46 16.44
C ARG A 452 8.33 -8.09 16.01
N ILE A 453 7.51 -9.09 15.74
CA ILE A 453 6.14 -8.84 15.36
C ILE A 453 5.36 -8.36 16.58
N PHE A 454 4.64 -7.25 16.42
CA PHE A 454 3.79 -6.69 17.46
C PHE A 454 2.50 -7.51 17.61
N SER A 455 1.91 -7.48 18.81
CA SER A 455 0.59 -8.04 19.05
C SER A 455 -0.46 -7.03 18.56
N ALA A 456 -1.17 -7.38 17.50
CA ALA A 456 -2.29 -6.55 17.03
C ALA A 456 -3.47 -6.62 18.01
N PRO A 457 -4.24 -5.52 18.17
CA PRO A 457 -5.46 -5.52 18.96
C PRO A 457 -6.50 -6.52 18.45
N ASP A 458 -7.16 -7.25 19.36
CA ASP A 458 -8.27 -8.14 18.98
C ASP A 458 -9.59 -7.37 18.98
N ALA A 459 -10.18 -7.20 17.81
CA ALA A 459 -11.43 -6.47 17.64
C ALA A 459 -12.67 -7.20 18.20
N LYS A 460 -12.58 -8.49 18.52
CA LYS A 460 -13.74 -9.28 19.01
C LYS A 460 -14.38 -8.71 20.28
N GLU A 461 -13.57 -8.16 21.16
CA GLU A 461 -14.05 -7.54 22.40
C GLU A 461 -14.93 -6.30 22.10
N LEU A 462 -14.59 -5.52 21.07
CA LEU A 462 -15.37 -4.37 20.64
C LEU A 462 -16.72 -4.77 20.03
N GLU A 463 -16.78 -5.88 19.30
CA GLU A 463 -17.99 -6.37 18.65
C GLU A 463 -19.05 -6.85 19.66
N THR A 464 -18.59 -7.39 20.79
CA THR A 464 -19.46 -7.89 21.88
C THR A 464 -19.79 -6.84 22.94
N MET A 465 -19.31 -5.61 22.78
CA MET A 465 -19.46 -4.55 23.76
C MET A 465 -20.91 -4.04 23.88
N PRO A 466 -21.40 -3.74 25.10
CA PRO A 466 -22.72 -3.17 25.33
C PRO A 466 -22.92 -1.83 24.59
N LYS A 467 -24.11 -1.59 24.07
CA LYS A 467 -24.46 -0.36 23.33
C LYS A 467 -24.17 0.95 24.08
N PRO A 468 -24.41 1.08 25.41
CA PRO A 468 -24.02 2.30 26.13
C PRO A 468 -22.53 2.60 26.07
N MET A 469 -21.67 1.58 26.19
CA MET A 469 -20.23 1.73 26.09
C MET A 469 -19.80 2.14 24.67
N LEU A 470 -20.44 1.57 23.63
CA LEU A 470 -20.21 1.99 22.25
C LEU A 470 -20.66 3.42 21.98
N ALA A 471 -21.73 3.89 22.65
CA ALA A 471 -22.16 5.28 22.58
C ALA A 471 -21.10 6.24 23.15
N VAL A 472 -20.43 5.86 24.24
CA VAL A 472 -19.32 6.62 24.81
C VAL A 472 -18.13 6.64 23.85
N LEU A 473 -17.72 5.49 23.26
CA LEU A 473 -16.65 5.46 22.25
C LEU A 473 -16.99 6.34 21.04
N ARG A 474 -18.24 6.28 20.56
CA ARG A 474 -18.72 7.15 19.47
C ARG A 474 -18.57 8.63 19.83
N ALA A 475 -18.99 9.03 21.03
CA ALA A 475 -18.88 10.40 21.48
C ALA A 475 -17.41 10.86 21.55
N ILE A 476 -16.51 10.03 22.05
CA ILE A 476 -15.07 10.34 22.07
C ILE A 476 -14.50 10.47 20.63
N VAL A 477 -14.91 9.60 19.68
CA VAL A 477 -14.50 9.73 18.26
C VAL A 477 -14.96 11.05 17.65
N GLN A 478 -16.17 11.51 18.01
CA GLN A 478 -16.75 12.74 17.45
C GLN A 478 -16.23 14.03 18.08
N LEU A 479 -15.87 13.98 19.37
CA LEU A 479 -15.36 15.12 20.14
C LEU A 479 -13.82 15.21 20.12
N GLU A 480 -13.14 14.19 19.62
CA GLU A 480 -11.67 14.02 19.64
C GLU A 480 -11.11 13.80 21.05
N VAL A 481 -11.39 14.73 21.95
CA VAL A 481 -10.98 14.74 23.35
C VAL A 481 -12.18 15.20 24.17
N ALA A 482 -12.58 14.44 25.17
CA ALA A 482 -13.78 14.75 25.96
C ALA A 482 -13.61 14.45 27.43
N SER A 483 -14.16 15.33 28.30
CA SER A 483 -14.27 15.07 29.73
C SER A 483 -15.44 14.11 30.02
N ALA A 484 -15.48 13.55 31.23
CA ALA A 484 -16.57 12.68 31.64
C ALA A 484 -17.92 13.44 31.65
N GLU A 485 -17.92 14.73 31.95
CA GLU A 485 -19.09 15.60 31.92
C GLU A 485 -19.60 15.82 30.50
N GLU A 486 -18.68 16.19 29.56
CA GLU A 486 -19.02 16.37 28.14
C GLU A 486 -19.59 15.08 27.53
N LEU A 487 -19.05 13.92 27.91
CA LEU A 487 -19.55 12.62 27.48
C LEU A 487 -20.91 12.28 28.07
N SER A 488 -21.17 12.61 29.35
CA SER A 488 -22.48 12.44 29.97
C SER A 488 -23.52 13.28 29.26
N ASP A 489 -23.21 14.53 28.94
CA ASP A 489 -24.12 15.43 28.21
C ASP A 489 -24.40 14.93 26.79
N CYS A 490 -23.41 14.43 26.08
CA CYS A 490 -23.56 13.94 24.70
C CYS A 490 -24.28 12.60 24.59
N THR A 491 -24.06 11.71 25.56
CA THR A 491 -24.62 10.35 25.55
C THR A 491 -25.91 10.22 26.32
N GLN A 492 -26.25 11.18 27.18
CA GLN A 492 -27.36 11.16 28.14
C GLN A 492 -27.27 9.99 29.15
N LEU A 493 -26.05 9.49 29.38
CA LEU A 493 -25.73 8.49 30.39
C LEU A 493 -25.39 9.15 31.72
N GLY A 494 -25.59 8.45 32.81
CA GLY A 494 -25.22 8.94 34.14
C GLY A 494 -23.70 9.16 34.25
N PHE A 495 -23.28 10.24 34.92
CA PHE A 495 -21.86 10.58 35.10
C PHE A 495 -21.04 9.41 35.66
N SER A 496 -21.57 8.71 36.69
CA SER A 496 -20.88 7.55 37.29
C SER A 496 -20.72 6.39 36.30
N GLU A 497 -21.70 6.18 35.41
CA GLU A 497 -21.65 5.15 34.38
C GLU A 497 -20.60 5.48 33.34
N VAL A 498 -20.53 6.73 32.90
CA VAL A 498 -19.49 7.22 31.98
C VAL A 498 -18.10 7.07 32.59
N LEU A 499 -17.93 7.47 33.87
CA LEU A 499 -16.64 7.37 34.56
C LEU A 499 -16.16 5.92 34.69
N ASN A 500 -17.07 4.99 35.02
CA ASN A 500 -16.74 3.56 35.09
C ASN A 500 -16.37 3.01 33.69
N THR A 501 -17.06 3.43 32.66
CA THR A 501 -16.79 3.07 31.27
C THR A 501 -15.40 3.59 30.84
N LEU A 502 -15.05 4.83 31.17
CA LEU A 502 -13.75 5.40 30.87
C LEU A 502 -12.62 4.66 31.58
N ARG A 503 -12.79 4.30 32.85
CA ARG A 503 -11.81 3.48 33.60
C ARG A 503 -11.61 2.11 32.96
N TYR A 504 -12.69 1.47 32.53
CA TYR A 504 -12.60 0.21 31.79
C TYR A 504 -11.81 0.39 30.48
N PHE A 505 -12.12 1.42 29.70
CA PHE A 505 -11.42 1.71 28.43
C PHE A 505 -9.93 2.02 28.64
N GLN A 506 -9.60 2.76 29.69
CA GLN A 506 -8.21 3.06 30.05
C GLN A 506 -7.43 1.79 30.42
N ASN A 507 -8.04 0.92 31.23
CA ASN A 507 -7.41 -0.35 31.62
C ASN A 507 -7.18 -1.29 30.44
N ARG A 508 -8.02 -1.22 29.42
CA ARG A 508 -7.87 -1.98 28.15
C ARG A 508 -6.98 -1.29 27.14
N GLY A 509 -6.58 -0.05 27.37
CA GLY A 509 -5.77 0.75 26.47
C GLY A 509 -6.52 1.29 25.27
N PHE A 510 -7.86 1.25 25.27
CA PHE A 510 -8.70 1.84 24.20
C PHE A 510 -8.60 3.36 24.19
N VAL A 511 -8.44 3.94 25.39
CA VAL A 511 -8.44 5.37 25.63
C VAL A 511 -7.20 5.75 26.44
N GLU A 512 -6.62 6.88 26.08
CA GLU A 512 -5.56 7.58 26.79
C GLU A 512 -6.15 8.83 27.45
N LEU A 513 -5.71 9.18 28.66
CA LEU A 513 -6.07 10.43 29.31
C LEU A 513 -5.03 11.50 28.97
N VAL A 514 -5.48 12.63 28.49
CA VAL A 514 -4.69 13.83 28.21
C VAL A 514 -5.36 14.99 28.95
N ASP A 515 -4.72 15.57 29.92
CA ASP A 515 -5.26 16.66 30.74
C ASP A 515 -6.66 16.35 31.32
N ASP A 516 -6.83 15.18 31.93
CA ASP A 516 -8.07 14.64 32.46
C ASP A 516 -9.19 14.43 31.45
N LYS A 517 -8.91 14.56 30.16
CA LYS A 517 -9.82 14.27 29.07
C LYS A 517 -9.49 12.96 28.40
N ALA A 518 -10.52 12.23 28.01
CA ALA A 518 -10.40 10.96 27.34
C ALA A 518 -10.18 11.13 25.83
N ARG A 519 -9.20 10.42 25.31
CA ARG A 519 -8.86 10.39 23.90
C ARG A 519 -8.64 8.95 23.45
N ILE A 520 -9.12 8.58 22.26
CA ILE A 520 -8.89 7.23 21.73
C ILE A 520 -7.41 7.06 21.38
N SER A 521 -6.82 5.95 21.83
CA SER A 521 -5.45 5.58 21.51
C SER A 521 -5.26 5.37 20.01
N ALA A 522 -4.17 5.85 19.44
CA ALA A 522 -3.94 5.85 18.00
C ALA A 522 -4.05 4.46 17.37
N HIS A 523 -3.51 3.41 18.01
CA HIS A 523 -3.52 2.04 17.50
C HIS A 523 -4.90 1.34 17.61
N TRP A 524 -5.83 1.86 18.46
CA TRP A 524 -7.20 1.39 18.55
C TRP A 524 -8.19 2.16 17.69
N PHE A 525 -7.83 3.36 17.22
CA PHE A 525 -8.74 4.27 16.54
C PHE A 525 -9.44 3.61 15.33
N ARG A 526 -8.68 2.93 14.49
CA ARG A 526 -9.22 2.22 13.31
C ARG A 526 -10.18 1.08 13.69
N TYR A 527 -9.82 0.28 14.69
CA TYR A 527 -10.66 -0.84 15.14
C TYR A 527 -11.99 -0.35 15.71
N ILE A 528 -11.93 0.69 16.53
CA ILE A 528 -13.11 1.33 17.13
C ILE A 528 -13.99 1.95 16.04
N THR A 529 -13.43 2.76 15.14
CA THR A 529 -14.20 3.38 14.05
C THR A 529 -14.83 2.36 13.13
N ASN A 530 -14.13 1.28 12.78
CA ASN A 530 -14.67 0.21 11.95
C ASN A 530 -15.82 -0.53 12.66
N THR A 531 -15.69 -0.84 13.95
CA THR A 531 -16.77 -1.46 14.73
C THR A 531 -17.99 -0.56 14.79
N LEU A 532 -17.80 0.75 15.05
CA LEU A 532 -18.89 1.72 15.07
C LEU A 532 -19.55 1.89 13.70
N HIS A 533 -18.81 1.83 12.60
CA HIS A 533 -19.36 1.84 11.24
C HIS A 533 -20.16 0.57 10.92
N ASN A 534 -19.64 -0.61 11.29
CA ASN A 534 -20.32 -1.88 11.07
C ASN A 534 -21.63 -1.97 11.86
N GLN A 535 -21.69 -1.32 13.01
CA GLN A 535 -22.91 -1.23 13.82
C GLN A 535 -23.80 -0.01 13.48
N HIS A 536 -23.49 0.71 12.40
CA HIS A 536 -24.20 1.91 11.94
C HIS A 536 -24.25 3.06 12.96
N LEU A 537 -23.33 3.09 13.90
CA LEU A 537 -23.21 4.15 14.91
C LEU A 537 -22.41 5.35 14.41
N LEU A 538 -21.54 5.17 13.44
CA LEU A 538 -20.84 6.24 12.72
C LEU A 538 -21.24 6.23 11.24
N VAL A 539 -21.17 7.41 10.62
CA VAL A 539 -21.43 7.60 9.20
C VAL A 539 -20.20 7.14 8.40
N LYS A 540 -20.43 6.32 7.37
CA LYS A 540 -19.37 5.93 6.42
C LYS A 540 -19.03 7.05 5.48
#